data_562d3678bf7039906c115bec80525fa0
#
_entry.id   562d3678bf7039906c115bec80525fa0
#
_cell.length_a   1.000
_cell.length_b   1.000
_cell.length_c   1.000
_cell.angle_alpha   90.00
_cell.angle_beta   90.00
_cell.angle_gamma   90.00
#
_symmetry.space_group_name_H-M   'P 1'
#
loop_
_entity.id
_entity.type
_entity.pdbx_description
1 polymer ?
#
loop_
_entity_poly.entity_id
_entity_poly.type
_entity_poly.pdbx_seq_one_letter_code
_entity_poly.pdbx_strand_id
1 'polypeptide(L)'
;APFGAPGFYFVARPGEALLWLTREGRVLTDASPAAVLESLTGVSLGPSDLRAVLTGCLTSDPEPIGGRRYGDWVVVNLRGGAVAYLRPEEGELRFVAGTRDGLTIEFDVFRRGLPWQVRVISAAVDPQTDGRPLTDLTASLSQVNLNVELVDAVFSIDLPTDVVPMTLRDLRQAGPLEVTGDVQSSIEPR
;
A
#
# COMPACT_ATOMS: atom_id res chain seq x y z
N ALA A 1 -20.83 12.18 8.56
CA ALA A 1 -19.69 11.27 8.55
C ALA A 1 -18.57 11.88 9.36
N PRO A 2 -17.96 11.17 10.34
CA PRO A 2 -16.88 11.72 11.19
C PRO A 2 -15.55 11.90 10.44
N PHE A 3 -15.48 11.50 9.19
CA PHE A 3 -14.31 11.65 8.33
C PHE A 3 -14.69 12.53 7.16
N GLY A 4 -13.88 13.55 6.86
CA GLY A 4 -14.10 14.46 5.76
C GLY A 4 -14.29 13.77 4.41
N ALA A 5 -14.65 14.54 3.36
CA ALA A 5 -14.76 14.00 2.01
C ALA A 5 -13.44 13.31 1.60
N PRO A 6 -13.49 12.17 0.88
CA PRO A 6 -12.29 11.49 0.39
C PRO A 6 -11.41 12.45 -0.40
N GLY A 7 -10.08 12.38 -0.18
CA GLY A 7 -9.14 13.19 -0.95
C GLY A 7 -9.03 12.74 -2.41
N PHE A 8 -9.23 11.43 -2.64
CA PHE A 8 -9.22 10.84 -3.98
C PHE A 8 -10.04 9.54 -4.01
N TYR A 9 -10.41 9.14 -5.21
CA TYR A 9 -10.91 7.80 -5.54
C TYR A 9 -9.96 7.15 -6.54
N PHE A 10 -9.59 5.90 -6.28
CA PHE A 10 -8.80 5.09 -7.19
C PHE A 10 -9.53 3.78 -7.45
N VAL A 11 -9.84 3.52 -8.72
CA VAL A 11 -10.42 2.26 -9.18
C VAL A 11 -9.49 1.63 -10.19
N ALA A 12 -9.16 0.36 -9.98
CA ALA A 12 -8.31 -0.41 -10.88
C ALA A 12 -9.09 -1.61 -11.43
N ARG A 13 -9.06 -1.76 -12.75
CA ARG A 13 -9.53 -2.90 -13.51
C ARG A 13 -8.36 -3.50 -14.32
N PRO A 14 -8.47 -4.72 -14.85
CA PRO A 14 -7.44 -5.26 -15.71
C PRO A 14 -7.12 -4.31 -16.89
N GLY A 15 -5.92 -3.73 -16.90
CA GLY A 15 -5.45 -2.83 -17.94
C GLY A 15 -5.87 -1.36 -17.80
N GLU A 16 -6.82 -1.03 -16.92
CA GLU A 16 -7.38 0.30 -16.81
C GLU A 16 -7.35 0.81 -15.36
N ALA A 17 -7.08 2.09 -15.18
CA ALA A 17 -7.21 2.77 -13.90
C ALA A 17 -7.98 4.08 -14.05
N LEU A 18 -8.80 4.37 -13.04
CA LEU A 18 -9.41 5.67 -12.86
C LEU A 18 -8.91 6.24 -11.53
N LEU A 19 -8.32 7.41 -11.57
CA LEU A 19 -7.96 8.20 -10.40
C LEU A 19 -8.70 9.54 -10.47
N TRP A 20 -9.53 9.81 -9.49
CA TRP A 20 -10.20 11.10 -9.34
C TRP A 20 -9.71 11.80 -8.08
N LEU A 21 -9.01 12.91 -8.27
CA LEU A 21 -8.57 13.82 -7.21
C LEU A 21 -9.71 14.79 -6.89
N THR A 22 -10.45 14.50 -5.84
CA THR A 22 -11.72 15.20 -5.56
C THR A 22 -11.54 16.67 -5.19
N ARG A 23 -10.45 16.99 -4.48
CA ARG A 23 -10.15 18.37 -4.05
C ARG A 23 -9.69 19.24 -5.20
N GLU A 24 -9.03 18.64 -6.20
CA GLU A 24 -8.46 19.33 -7.34
C GLU A 24 -9.42 19.35 -8.54
N GLY A 25 -10.51 18.56 -8.48
CA GLY A 25 -11.44 18.40 -9.59
C GLY A 25 -10.79 17.79 -10.83
N ARG A 26 -9.77 16.93 -10.68
CA ARG A 26 -9.00 16.35 -11.79
C ARG A 26 -9.17 14.84 -11.86
N VAL A 27 -9.20 14.31 -13.10
CA VAL A 27 -9.35 12.87 -13.36
C VAL A 27 -8.30 12.35 -14.32
N LEU A 28 -7.75 11.18 -14.01
CA LEU A 28 -6.84 10.40 -14.86
C LEU A 28 -7.52 9.08 -15.23
N THR A 29 -7.62 8.78 -16.52
CA THR A 29 -8.26 7.54 -17.02
C THR A 29 -7.34 6.68 -17.88
N ASP A 30 -6.36 7.30 -18.57
CA ASP A 30 -5.52 6.62 -19.57
C ASP A 30 -4.16 6.20 -18.99
N ALA A 31 -4.16 5.38 -17.93
CA ALA A 31 -2.93 4.88 -17.34
C ALA A 31 -3.10 3.46 -16.77
N SER A 32 -2.00 2.71 -16.71
CA SER A 32 -2.02 1.42 -16.04
C SER A 32 -2.17 1.60 -14.52
N PRO A 33 -2.89 0.69 -13.84
CA PRO A 33 -3.03 0.75 -12.38
C PRO A 33 -1.71 0.81 -11.61
N ALA A 34 -0.70 0.06 -12.06
CA ALA A 34 0.61 0.05 -11.42
C ALA A 34 1.32 1.43 -11.55
N ALA A 35 1.24 2.07 -12.73
CA ALA A 35 1.86 3.38 -12.94
C ALA A 35 1.18 4.48 -12.12
N VAL A 36 -0.14 4.38 -11.92
CA VAL A 36 -0.88 5.31 -11.05
C VAL A 36 -0.47 5.12 -9.59
N LEU A 37 -0.45 3.86 -9.11
CA LEU A 37 -0.02 3.55 -7.74
C LEU A 37 1.40 4.02 -7.46
N GLU A 38 2.34 3.74 -8.37
CA GLU A 38 3.72 4.20 -8.26
C GLU A 38 3.81 5.74 -8.18
N SER A 39 3.03 6.45 -9.00
CA SER A 39 3.02 7.91 -8.99
C SER A 39 2.43 8.50 -7.70
N LEU A 40 1.47 7.81 -7.08
CA LEU A 40 0.82 8.25 -5.83
C LEU A 40 1.65 7.93 -4.58
N THR A 41 2.34 6.80 -4.58
CA THR A 41 2.96 6.24 -3.37
C THR A 41 4.49 6.23 -3.43
N GLY A 42 5.08 6.42 -4.62
CA GLY A 42 6.50 6.20 -4.84
C GLY A 42 6.92 4.72 -4.80
N VAL A 43 5.95 3.79 -4.74
CA VAL A 43 6.19 2.35 -4.63
C VAL A 43 5.69 1.63 -5.87
N SER A 44 6.58 0.86 -6.51
CA SER A 44 6.24 0.09 -7.71
C SER A 44 5.57 -1.24 -7.33
N LEU A 45 4.29 -1.17 -6.96
CA LEU A 45 3.43 -2.32 -6.67
C LEU A 45 2.21 -2.33 -7.58
N GLY A 46 1.97 -3.46 -8.24
CA GLY A 46 0.72 -3.67 -8.96
C GLY A 46 -0.48 -3.88 -8.02
N PRO A 47 -1.73 -3.77 -8.51
CA PRO A 47 -2.92 -3.92 -7.67
C PRO A 47 -3.02 -5.29 -6.97
N SER A 48 -2.60 -6.37 -7.62
CA SER A 48 -2.58 -7.71 -7.04
C SER A 48 -1.56 -7.83 -5.91
N ASP A 49 -0.38 -7.23 -6.08
CA ASP A 49 0.65 -7.20 -5.04
C ASP A 49 0.27 -6.28 -3.88
N LEU A 50 -0.30 -5.12 -4.18
CA LEU A 50 -0.84 -4.25 -3.14
C LEU A 50 -1.91 -4.96 -2.30
N ARG A 51 -2.84 -5.68 -2.96
CA ARG A 51 -3.83 -6.50 -2.26
C ARG A 51 -3.16 -7.57 -1.39
N ALA A 52 -2.17 -8.29 -1.93
CA ALA A 52 -1.43 -9.30 -1.18
C ALA A 52 -0.77 -8.69 0.06
N VAL A 53 -0.07 -7.57 -0.10
CA VAL A 53 0.58 -6.84 1.00
C VAL A 53 -0.43 -6.40 2.05
N LEU A 54 -1.56 -5.82 1.66
CA LEU A 54 -2.60 -5.40 2.61
C LEU A 54 -3.28 -6.58 3.32
N THR A 55 -3.22 -7.78 2.77
CA THR A 55 -3.77 -9.00 3.40
C THR A 55 -2.72 -9.86 4.12
N GLY A 56 -1.49 -9.36 4.30
CA GLY A 56 -0.45 -10.02 5.06
C GLY A 56 0.40 -11.01 4.25
N CYS A 57 0.42 -10.87 2.93
CA CYS A 57 1.30 -11.63 2.04
C CYS A 57 2.37 -10.70 1.44
N LEU A 58 3.56 -11.23 1.17
CA LEU A 58 4.64 -10.47 0.55
C LEU A 58 4.47 -10.33 -0.97
N THR A 59 3.92 -11.36 -1.60
CA THR A 59 3.66 -11.44 -3.03
C THR A 59 2.28 -12.02 -3.28
N SER A 60 1.73 -11.78 -4.46
CA SER A 60 0.44 -12.34 -4.86
C SER A 60 0.47 -13.86 -5.07
N ASP A 61 1.66 -14.43 -5.34
CA ASP A 61 1.88 -15.86 -5.52
C ASP A 61 3.18 -16.28 -4.81
N PRO A 62 3.15 -16.51 -3.47
CA PRO A 62 4.32 -16.87 -2.69
C PRO A 62 4.70 -18.34 -2.92
N GLU A 63 5.80 -18.59 -3.63
CA GLU A 63 6.35 -19.93 -3.83
C GLU A 63 7.67 -20.08 -3.05
N PRO A 64 7.71 -20.84 -1.95
CA PRO A 64 8.92 -21.10 -1.19
C PRO A 64 9.92 -21.96 -1.99
N ILE A 65 11.17 -21.52 -2.04
CA ILE A 65 12.28 -22.26 -2.70
C ILE A 65 13.36 -22.69 -1.71
N GLY A 66 13.27 -22.27 -0.45
CA GLY A 66 14.21 -22.64 0.61
C GLY A 66 14.02 -21.78 1.83
N GLY A 67 14.72 -22.12 2.91
CA GLY A 67 14.66 -21.33 4.13
C GLY A 67 15.71 -21.75 5.16
N ARG A 68 15.84 -20.93 6.20
CA ARG A 68 16.75 -21.16 7.33
C ARG A 68 16.10 -20.71 8.63
N ARG A 69 16.51 -21.32 9.73
CA ARG A 69 16.13 -20.90 11.08
C ARG A 69 17.31 -20.21 11.76
N TYR A 70 17.06 -19.09 12.41
CA TYR A 70 17.99 -18.35 13.23
C TYR A 70 17.36 -18.06 14.60
N GLY A 71 17.61 -18.89 15.58
CA GLY A 71 16.91 -18.82 16.85
C GLY A 71 15.40 -18.98 16.66
N ASP A 72 14.64 -17.99 17.07
CA ASP A 72 13.18 -17.93 16.88
C ASP A 72 12.74 -17.46 15.51
N TRP A 73 13.65 -16.95 14.69
CA TRP A 73 13.31 -16.48 13.35
C TRP A 73 13.38 -17.61 12.33
N VAL A 74 12.41 -17.63 11.45
CA VAL A 74 12.40 -18.44 10.22
C VAL A 74 12.46 -17.51 9.03
N VAL A 75 13.50 -17.66 8.23
CA VAL A 75 13.69 -16.90 6.99
C VAL A 75 13.37 -17.82 5.83
N VAL A 76 12.44 -17.41 4.98
CA VAL A 76 12.00 -18.18 3.81
C VAL A 76 12.32 -17.40 2.55
N ASN A 77 13.08 -18.02 1.65
CA ASN A 77 13.32 -17.49 0.32
C ASN A 77 12.16 -17.88 -0.60
N LEU A 78 11.64 -16.92 -1.32
CA LEU A 78 10.56 -17.09 -2.27
C LEU A 78 11.08 -16.98 -3.71
N ARG A 79 10.38 -17.60 -4.64
CA ARG A 79 10.65 -17.41 -6.06
C ARG A 79 10.59 -15.92 -6.43
N GLY A 80 11.46 -15.46 -7.35
CA GLY A 80 11.56 -14.05 -7.71
C GLY A 80 12.45 -13.21 -6.78
N GLY A 81 13.16 -13.85 -5.81
CA GLY A 81 14.13 -13.17 -4.95
C GLY A 81 13.55 -12.49 -3.71
N ALA A 82 12.25 -12.63 -3.47
CA ALA A 82 11.65 -12.14 -2.24
C ALA A 82 12.06 -13.01 -1.03
N VAL A 83 12.16 -12.38 0.15
CA VAL A 83 12.54 -13.05 1.41
C VAL A 83 11.51 -12.70 2.48
N ALA A 84 10.93 -13.74 3.08
CA ALA A 84 9.97 -13.61 4.16
C ALA A 84 10.61 -13.91 5.53
N TYR A 85 10.31 -13.10 6.53
CA TYR A 85 10.76 -13.25 7.91
C TYR A 85 9.55 -13.60 8.79
N LEU A 86 9.59 -14.79 9.38
CA LEU A 86 8.54 -15.29 10.24
C LEU A 86 9.06 -15.48 11.66
N ARG A 87 8.18 -15.38 12.63
CA ARG A 87 8.46 -15.63 14.04
C ARG A 87 7.34 -16.48 14.65
N PRO A 88 7.67 -17.43 15.56
CA PRO A 88 6.66 -18.16 16.33
C PRO A 88 5.85 -17.20 17.21
N GLU A 89 4.56 -17.30 17.11
CA GLU A 89 3.62 -16.60 17.98
C GLU A 89 2.43 -17.52 18.24
N GLU A 90 2.12 -17.78 19.51
CA GLU A 90 1.03 -18.67 19.93
C GLU A 90 1.07 -20.08 19.30
N GLY A 91 2.28 -20.59 18.96
CA GLY A 91 2.46 -21.94 18.38
C GLY A 91 2.40 -21.98 16.85
N GLU A 92 2.11 -20.88 16.20
CA GLU A 92 2.12 -20.73 14.74
C GLU A 92 3.28 -19.83 14.27
N LEU A 93 3.67 -19.98 13.00
CA LEU A 93 4.61 -19.06 12.38
C LEU A 93 3.87 -17.85 11.83
N ARG A 94 4.11 -16.68 12.42
CA ARG A 94 3.56 -15.43 11.94
C ARG A 94 4.55 -14.74 11.01
N PHE A 95 4.07 -14.29 9.86
CA PHE A 95 4.81 -13.45 8.95
C PHE A 95 4.89 -12.02 9.52
N VAL A 96 6.10 -11.53 9.76
CA VAL A 96 6.33 -10.23 10.44
C VAL A 96 6.86 -9.19 9.47
N ALA A 97 7.73 -9.58 8.58
CA ALA A 97 8.34 -8.67 7.61
C ALA A 97 8.87 -9.45 6.40
N GLY A 98 9.17 -8.73 5.34
CA GLY A 98 9.84 -9.30 4.19
C GLY A 98 10.46 -8.25 3.29
N THR A 99 11.29 -8.72 2.36
CA THR A 99 11.91 -7.87 1.36
C THR A 99 11.58 -8.37 -0.04
N ARG A 100 11.31 -7.46 -0.97
CA ARG A 100 11.15 -7.71 -2.40
C ARG A 100 11.44 -6.45 -3.22
N ASP A 101 12.04 -6.61 -4.37
CA ASP A 101 12.20 -5.54 -5.36
C ASP A 101 12.73 -4.20 -4.77
N GLY A 102 13.67 -4.28 -3.80
CA GLY A 102 14.20 -3.11 -3.11
C GLY A 102 13.25 -2.47 -2.10
N LEU A 103 12.17 -3.16 -1.73
CA LEU A 103 11.25 -2.75 -0.68
C LEU A 103 11.42 -3.63 0.55
N THR A 104 11.30 -3.04 1.72
CA THR A 104 11.05 -3.74 2.99
C THR A 104 9.59 -3.53 3.36
N ILE A 105 8.88 -4.61 3.66
CA ILE A 105 7.46 -4.61 4.05
C ILE A 105 7.38 -5.17 5.47
N GLU A 106 6.81 -4.41 6.37
CA GLU A 106 6.63 -4.78 7.77
C GLU A 106 5.13 -4.86 8.08
N PHE A 107 4.77 -5.87 8.87
CA PHE A 107 3.38 -6.10 9.30
C PHE A 107 3.28 -5.99 10.80
N ASP A 108 2.33 -5.20 11.27
CA ASP A 108 2.10 -4.98 12.69
C ASP A 108 0.61 -4.98 13.02
N VAL A 109 0.30 -5.10 14.33
CA VAL A 109 -1.06 -5.03 14.87
C VAL A 109 -2.01 -5.99 14.16
N PHE A 110 -1.79 -7.30 14.32
CA PHE A 110 -2.66 -8.31 13.72
C PHE A 110 -4.02 -8.41 14.44
N ARG A 111 -5.10 -8.52 13.67
CA ARG A 111 -6.46 -8.80 14.16
C ARG A 111 -7.14 -9.81 13.24
N ARG A 112 -7.66 -10.89 13.80
CA ARG A 112 -8.34 -11.96 13.05
C ARG A 112 -7.49 -12.52 11.90
N GLY A 113 -6.16 -12.64 12.12
CA GLY A 113 -5.22 -13.15 11.12
C GLY A 113 -4.80 -12.15 10.04
N LEU A 114 -5.29 -10.91 10.06
CA LEU A 114 -4.90 -9.87 9.11
C LEU A 114 -4.06 -8.78 9.78
N PRO A 115 -3.07 -8.21 9.09
CA PRO A 115 -2.38 -7.03 9.57
C PRO A 115 -3.33 -5.83 9.58
N TRP A 116 -3.28 -5.03 10.64
CA TRP A 116 -3.99 -3.75 10.71
C TRP A 116 -3.08 -2.58 10.42
N GLN A 117 -1.79 -2.83 10.41
CA GLN A 117 -0.78 -1.87 10.02
C GLN A 117 0.24 -2.55 9.11
N VAL A 118 0.49 -1.91 7.98
CA VAL A 118 1.48 -2.33 6.99
C VAL A 118 2.36 -1.15 6.71
N ARG A 119 3.68 -1.33 6.83
CA ARG A 119 4.68 -0.31 6.48
C ARG A 119 5.50 -0.78 5.30
N VAL A 120 5.68 0.09 4.32
CA VAL A 120 6.48 -0.17 3.11
C VAL A 120 7.59 0.87 3.03
N ILE A 121 8.82 0.39 3.04
CA ILE A 121 10.03 1.22 3.07
C ILE A 121 10.87 0.91 1.83
N SER A 122 11.28 1.93 1.09
CA SER A 122 12.23 1.78 -0.01
C SER A 122 13.66 1.55 0.51
N ALA A 123 14.40 0.60 -0.08
CA ALA A 123 15.83 0.45 0.16
C ALA A 123 16.65 1.61 -0.46
N ALA A 124 16.11 2.28 -1.48
CA ALA A 124 16.72 3.46 -2.04
C ALA A 124 16.60 4.64 -1.07
N VAL A 125 17.70 5.36 -0.89
CA VAL A 125 17.75 6.54 -0.03
C VAL A 125 17.73 7.80 -0.88
N ASP A 126 17.13 8.85 -0.35
CA ASP A 126 17.17 10.17 -0.98
C ASP A 126 18.56 10.79 -0.73
N PRO A 127 19.34 11.09 -1.78
CA PRO A 127 20.66 11.69 -1.64
C PRO A 127 20.63 13.12 -1.07
N GLN A 128 19.46 13.77 -1.04
CA GLN A 128 19.29 15.12 -0.51
C GLN A 128 18.86 15.13 0.96
N THR A 129 18.50 13.98 1.51
CA THR A 129 18.14 13.81 2.91
C THR A 129 19.17 12.91 3.60
N ASP A 130 19.43 13.15 4.86
CA ASP A 130 20.46 12.47 5.66
C ASP A 130 20.21 10.95 5.79
N GLY A 131 20.24 10.23 4.66
CA GLY A 131 20.04 8.79 4.56
C GLY A 131 18.59 8.31 4.76
N ARG A 132 17.60 9.16 4.60
CA ARG A 132 16.19 8.75 4.69
C ARG A 132 15.78 7.95 3.45
N PRO A 133 14.93 6.93 3.61
CA PRO A 133 14.41 6.21 2.45
C PRO A 133 13.62 7.15 1.55
N LEU A 134 13.65 6.91 0.23
CA LEU A 134 12.84 7.66 -0.74
C LEU A 134 11.34 7.51 -0.47
N THR A 135 10.94 6.37 0.08
CA THR A 135 9.55 6.08 0.44
C THR A 135 9.51 5.41 1.80
N ASP A 136 8.68 5.91 2.69
CA ASP A 136 8.31 5.31 3.97
C ASP A 136 6.81 5.51 4.16
N LEU A 137 6.04 4.52 3.74
CA LEU A 137 4.58 4.55 3.72
C LEU A 137 4.02 3.64 4.79
N THR A 138 3.14 4.14 5.64
CA THR A 138 2.37 3.34 6.58
C THR A 138 0.89 3.37 6.22
N ALA A 139 0.32 2.19 5.99
CA ALA A 139 -1.11 2.00 5.80
C ALA A 139 -1.74 1.41 7.05
N SER A 140 -2.76 2.09 7.61
CA SER A 140 -3.58 1.58 8.71
C SER A 140 -4.93 1.15 8.17
N LEU A 141 -5.29 -0.11 8.37
CA LEU A 141 -6.53 -0.68 7.89
C LEU A 141 -7.64 -0.51 8.93
N SER A 142 -8.83 -0.16 8.50
CA SER A 142 -10.02 -0.07 9.34
C SER A 142 -11.23 -0.63 8.61
N GLN A 143 -12.22 -1.15 9.35
CA GLN A 143 -13.48 -1.66 8.80
C GLN A 143 -13.29 -2.71 7.70
N VAL A 144 -12.33 -3.62 7.90
CA VAL A 144 -12.02 -4.68 6.93
C VAL A 144 -13.14 -5.72 6.93
N ASN A 145 -13.75 -5.93 5.77
CA ASN A 145 -14.71 -6.99 5.51
C ASN A 145 -14.09 -7.97 4.52
N LEU A 146 -14.12 -9.26 4.88
CA LEU A 146 -13.58 -10.34 4.05
C LEU A 146 -14.69 -11.07 3.32
N ASN A 147 -14.38 -11.57 2.12
CA ASN A 147 -15.25 -12.41 1.32
C ASN A 147 -16.65 -11.78 1.07
N VAL A 148 -16.68 -10.45 0.98
CA VAL A 148 -17.91 -9.72 0.61
C VAL A 148 -18.09 -9.84 -0.90
N GLU A 149 -19.28 -10.21 -1.31
CA GLU A 149 -19.66 -10.17 -2.72
C GLU A 149 -19.78 -8.70 -3.18
N LEU A 150 -18.93 -8.31 -4.13
CA LEU A 150 -18.92 -6.96 -4.67
C LEU A 150 -19.65 -6.95 -6.01
N VAL A 151 -20.63 -6.07 -6.14
CA VAL A 151 -21.32 -5.82 -7.41
C VAL A 151 -20.52 -4.85 -8.28
N ASP A 152 -20.65 -4.93 -9.60
CA ASP A 152 -19.88 -4.10 -10.55
C ASP A 152 -20.04 -2.60 -10.31
N ALA A 153 -21.14 -2.17 -9.77
CA ALA A 153 -21.41 -0.77 -9.41
C ALA A 153 -20.40 -0.19 -8.40
N VAL A 154 -19.80 -1.03 -7.55
CA VAL A 154 -18.75 -0.60 -6.59
C VAL A 154 -17.49 -0.09 -7.31
N PHE A 155 -17.25 -0.57 -8.53
CA PHE A 155 -16.12 -0.18 -9.36
C PHE A 155 -16.46 0.93 -10.36
N SER A 156 -17.62 1.55 -10.22
CA SER A 156 -18.06 2.67 -11.06
C SER A 156 -18.10 3.94 -10.24
N ILE A 157 -17.55 5.02 -10.78
CA ILE A 157 -17.55 6.34 -10.14
C ILE A 157 -18.29 7.30 -11.08
N ASP A 158 -19.33 7.94 -10.55
CA ASP A 158 -20.01 9.03 -11.25
C ASP A 158 -19.16 10.30 -11.11
N LEU A 159 -18.50 10.68 -12.20
CA LEU A 159 -17.68 11.87 -12.24
C LEU A 159 -18.55 13.11 -12.44
N PRO A 160 -18.30 14.21 -11.72
CA PRO A 160 -18.91 15.51 -12.04
C PRO A 160 -18.62 15.93 -13.48
N THR A 161 -19.50 16.74 -14.06
CA THR A 161 -19.36 17.18 -15.47
C THR A 161 -18.25 18.21 -15.68
N ASP A 162 -17.74 18.80 -14.62
CA ASP A 162 -16.75 19.86 -14.60
C ASP A 162 -15.33 19.36 -14.24
N VAL A 163 -15.11 18.05 -14.15
CA VAL A 163 -13.77 17.52 -13.88
C VAL A 163 -12.83 17.78 -15.04
N VAL A 164 -11.58 18.12 -14.71
CA VAL A 164 -10.54 18.41 -15.71
C VAL A 164 -9.68 17.15 -15.91
N PRO A 165 -9.54 16.67 -17.16
CA PRO A 165 -8.64 15.56 -17.46
C PRO A 165 -7.18 15.91 -17.07
N MET A 166 -6.45 14.90 -16.58
CA MET A 166 -5.03 14.99 -16.32
C MET A 166 -4.29 13.80 -16.93
N THR A 167 -2.99 13.98 -17.16
CA THR A 167 -2.13 12.91 -17.66
C THR A 167 -1.32 12.28 -16.52
N LEU A 168 -0.77 11.08 -16.76
CA LEU A 168 0.18 10.46 -15.82
C LEU A 168 1.42 11.33 -15.59
N ARG A 169 1.82 12.12 -16.59
CA ARG A 169 2.92 13.09 -16.46
C ARG A 169 2.58 14.18 -15.44
N ASP A 170 1.37 14.72 -15.50
CA ASP A 170 0.92 15.73 -14.54
C ASP A 170 0.91 15.18 -13.13
N LEU A 171 0.43 13.93 -12.95
CA LEU A 171 0.43 13.26 -11.66
C LEU A 171 1.86 13.06 -11.11
N ARG A 172 2.79 12.63 -11.95
CA ARG A 172 4.21 12.48 -11.57
C ARG A 172 4.88 13.80 -11.22
N GLN A 173 4.51 14.89 -11.87
CA GLN A 173 5.03 16.23 -11.56
C GLN A 173 4.51 16.77 -10.22
N ALA A 174 3.31 16.36 -9.82
CA ALA A 174 2.76 16.68 -8.49
C ALA A 174 3.48 15.96 -7.36
N GLY A 175 4.19 14.85 -7.66
CA GLY A 175 4.86 14.00 -6.68
C GLY A 175 3.90 13.07 -5.93
N PRO A 176 4.45 12.21 -5.03
CA PRO A 176 3.65 11.36 -4.16
C PRO A 176 2.72 12.19 -3.27
N LEU A 177 1.59 11.59 -2.89
CA LEU A 177 0.64 12.23 -1.99
C LEU A 177 1.31 12.49 -0.62
N GLU A 178 1.55 13.75 -0.30
CA GLU A 178 1.97 14.13 1.04
C GLU A 178 0.75 14.10 1.97
N VAL A 179 0.81 13.28 3.01
CA VAL A 179 -0.15 13.32 4.11
C VAL A 179 0.24 14.51 4.98
N THR A 180 -0.37 15.65 4.76
CA THR A 180 -0.30 16.77 5.71
C THR A 180 -1.10 16.35 6.94
N GLY A 181 -0.45 15.63 7.84
CA GLY A 181 -1.03 15.19 9.09
C GLY A 181 -0.97 16.32 10.11
N ASP A 182 -1.98 17.16 10.15
CA ASP A 182 -2.33 17.89 11.38
C ASP A 182 -2.86 16.90 12.43
N VAL A 183 -1.97 16.09 12.99
CA VAL A 183 -2.21 15.44 14.27
C VAL A 183 -1.79 16.41 15.35
N GLN A 184 -2.65 17.37 15.62
CA GLN A 184 -2.55 18.19 16.80
C GLN A 184 -2.87 17.30 18.00
N SER A 185 -1.80 16.75 18.58
CA SER A 185 -1.81 16.00 19.84
C SER A 185 -2.17 16.96 20.97
N SER A 186 -3.47 17.09 21.23
CA SER A 186 -3.96 17.68 22.48
C SER A 186 -3.99 16.59 23.55
N ILE A 187 -2.85 16.27 24.12
CA ILE A 187 -2.78 15.59 25.41
C ILE A 187 -2.52 16.69 26.45
N GLU A 188 -3.58 17.18 27.04
CA GLU A 188 -3.51 17.94 28.30
C GLU A 188 -3.41 16.92 29.44
N PRO A 189 -2.39 17.00 30.32
CA PRO A 189 -2.31 16.15 31.51
C PRO A 189 -3.21 16.70 32.61
N ARG A 190 -4.06 15.85 33.15
CA ARG A 190 -4.59 15.99 34.52
C ARG A 190 -4.26 14.76 35.34
#